data_92ce34949d16c2f39a410aa0a8348d5b
#
_entry.id   92ce34949d16c2f39a410aa0a8348d5b
#
_cell.length_a   1.000
_cell.length_b   1.000
_cell.length_c   1.000
_cell.angle_alpha   90.00
_cell.angle_beta   90.00
_cell.angle_gamma   90.00
#
_symmetry.space_group_name_H-M   'P 1'
#
loop_
_entity.id
_entity.type
_entity.pdbx_description
1 polymer ?
#
loop_
_entity_poly.entity_id
_entity_poly.type
_entity_poly.pdbx_seq_one_letter_code
_entity_poly.pdbx_strand_id
1 'polypeptide(L)'
;WHDEIQLAIENIAKYAGVQLIDFHAPLYPYPFMLPDAVHPNVEGVEILAKTVYEGITGDFGGLRMSPLYTDNMVLQHGKPLTIQGTANAGDRITVSIAHQKQKVVTGMDGKWSVTLSPLKAGGPYTLVVSSGKQKLTYGNVLAGEVWLCSGQSNMEFYLNWSATAKRDVAKAANDNIRLFDMKARWRTDAVEWNASVLDSLNHLQYYKDTEWTVCSPQTAGNFSAVAYYFGKMLQDSLQVPVGLICNAIGGSPTEAWIDRSSLEYHFPAILRNWTKNDFIQDWVRGRAALNVKKSTDKLQRHPYEPCYLYESGILPLQQFPIKGIIWYQGESNAHNREAHEKLFKLLVDSWRKNWEDNELPFYYVQLSSIDRPSWPWFRDSQRRFLTQIPHTGMAVTSDKGDSLNVHPTHKQEVGERLAVWALNKTYNYKNVVPSGPLFKSVSFKNGAAYISFDYSEGLHASDNNEIRTFELSGDDQIFYPAKAAVVNGELKVWSDKVKEPTIVRYG
;
A
#
# COMPACT_ATOMS: atom_id res chain seq x y z
N TRP A 1 18.21 20.40 -5.91
CA TRP A 1 17.70 20.95 -7.18
C TRP A 1 16.21 21.16 -7.12
N HIS A 2 15.45 20.10 -6.92
CA HIS A 2 13.98 20.14 -6.94
C HIS A 2 13.42 21.06 -5.85
N ASP A 3 13.86 20.90 -4.61
CA ASP A 3 13.29 21.62 -3.47
C ASP A 3 13.79 23.08 -3.34
N GLU A 4 14.83 23.46 -4.07
CA GLU A 4 15.38 24.82 -4.00
C GLU A 4 15.09 25.65 -5.25
N ILE A 5 15.47 25.13 -6.42
CA ILE A 5 15.37 25.92 -7.67
C ILE A 5 13.95 25.92 -8.20
N GLN A 6 13.28 24.77 -8.21
CA GLN A 6 11.93 24.66 -8.74
C GLN A 6 10.93 25.41 -7.87
N LEU A 7 11.02 25.26 -6.56
CA LEU A 7 10.24 26.05 -5.61
C LEU A 7 10.48 27.56 -5.74
N ALA A 8 11.73 27.96 -6.00
CA ALA A 8 12.07 29.37 -6.25
C ALA A 8 11.40 29.89 -7.53
N ILE A 9 11.41 29.10 -8.61
CA ILE A 9 10.75 29.46 -9.89
C ILE A 9 9.23 29.58 -9.68
N GLU A 10 8.61 28.64 -8.99
CA GLU A 10 7.18 28.67 -8.66
C GLU A 10 6.81 29.93 -7.85
N ASN A 11 7.60 30.24 -6.83
CA ASN A 11 7.41 31.43 -6.02
C ASN A 11 7.57 32.72 -6.82
N ILE A 12 8.56 32.80 -7.72
CA ILE A 12 8.78 33.95 -8.59
C ILE A 12 7.60 34.13 -9.54
N ALA A 13 7.13 33.06 -10.20
CA ALA A 13 5.97 33.11 -11.08
C ALA A 13 4.72 33.59 -10.35
N LYS A 14 4.47 33.05 -9.15
CA LYS A 14 3.37 33.45 -8.28
C LYS A 14 3.46 34.91 -7.85
N TYR A 15 4.65 35.37 -7.45
CA TYR A 15 4.89 36.77 -7.08
C TYR A 15 4.71 37.74 -8.23
N ALA A 16 5.19 37.36 -9.43
CA ALA A 16 5.06 38.16 -10.63
C ALA A 16 3.65 38.12 -11.25
N GLY A 17 2.77 37.24 -10.77
CA GLY A 17 1.42 37.05 -11.33
C GLY A 17 1.45 36.51 -12.79
N VAL A 18 2.51 35.76 -13.13
CA VAL A 18 2.66 35.14 -14.46
C VAL A 18 2.37 33.65 -14.39
N GLN A 19 1.87 33.10 -15.51
CA GLN A 19 1.65 31.68 -15.63
C GLN A 19 2.97 30.92 -15.70
N LEU A 20 3.10 29.84 -14.93
CA LEU A 20 4.19 28.88 -15.01
C LEU A 20 3.77 27.71 -15.90
N ILE A 21 4.59 27.38 -16.89
CA ILE A 21 4.47 26.14 -17.66
C ILE A 21 5.56 25.19 -17.15
N ASP A 22 5.14 24.16 -16.41
CA ASP A 22 6.06 23.20 -15.80
C ASP A 22 6.51 22.15 -16.82
N PHE A 23 7.81 22.12 -17.11
CA PHE A 23 8.43 21.13 -18.00
C PHE A 23 8.98 19.92 -17.25
N HIS A 24 9.10 20.02 -15.94
CA HIS A 24 9.65 18.94 -15.13
C HIS A 24 8.62 17.83 -14.87
N ALA A 25 7.47 18.17 -14.30
CA ALA A 25 6.46 17.19 -13.91
C ALA A 25 6.01 16.24 -15.04
N PRO A 26 5.78 16.70 -16.29
CA PRO A 26 5.37 15.82 -17.38
C PRO A 26 6.42 14.79 -17.80
N LEU A 27 7.72 15.07 -17.61
CA LEU A 27 8.82 14.18 -18.01
C LEU A 27 9.39 13.36 -16.85
N TYR A 28 9.16 13.80 -15.60
CA TYR A 28 9.76 13.22 -14.41
C TYR A 28 9.54 11.70 -14.27
N PRO A 29 8.36 11.13 -14.59
CA PRO A 29 8.15 9.68 -14.54
C PRO A 29 8.77 8.91 -15.72
N TYR A 30 9.35 9.59 -16.71
CA TYR A 30 9.80 9.00 -17.97
C TYR A 30 11.30 9.19 -18.23
N PRO A 31 12.21 8.58 -17.44
CA PRO A 31 13.65 8.79 -17.58
C PRO A 31 14.19 8.42 -18.95
N PHE A 32 13.59 7.48 -19.67
CA PHE A 32 13.99 7.11 -21.03
C PHE A 32 13.79 8.23 -22.07
N MET A 33 12.95 9.21 -21.76
CA MET A 33 12.77 10.41 -22.61
C MET A 33 13.91 11.41 -22.47
N LEU A 34 14.79 11.22 -21.48
CA LEU A 34 15.97 12.04 -21.21
C LEU A 34 17.23 11.14 -21.23
N PRO A 35 17.64 10.60 -22.41
CA PRO A 35 18.65 9.55 -22.51
C PRO A 35 20.04 9.93 -21.98
N ASP A 36 20.36 11.22 -21.92
CA ASP A 36 21.57 11.78 -21.33
C ASP A 36 21.30 12.53 -20.00
N ALA A 37 20.12 12.35 -19.44
CA ALA A 37 19.60 13.00 -18.24
C ALA A 37 19.36 14.53 -18.36
N VAL A 38 19.49 15.11 -19.55
CA VAL A 38 19.35 16.56 -19.79
C VAL A 38 18.46 16.85 -21.00
N HIS A 39 18.75 16.22 -22.14
CA HIS A 39 18.10 16.54 -23.41
C HIS A 39 16.97 15.56 -23.72
N PRO A 40 15.73 16.05 -23.94
CA PRO A 40 14.62 15.19 -24.29
C PRO A 40 14.82 14.59 -25.69
N ASN A 41 14.45 13.31 -25.84
CA ASN A 41 14.31 12.66 -27.13
C ASN A 41 13.04 13.18 -27.86
N VAL A 42 12.74 12.64 -29.04
CA VAL A 42 11.58 13.07 -29.86
C VAL A 42 10.27 13.00 -29.06
N GLU A 43 10.01 11.90 -28.36
CA GLU A 43 8.80 11.73 -27.54
C GLU A 43 8.75 12.72 -26.37
N GLY A 44 9.87 12.97 -25.71
CA GLY A 44 9.98 13.97 -24.66
C GLY A 44 9.70 15.40 -25.19
N VAL A 45 10.20 15.73 -26.40
CA VAL A 45 9.88 17.01 -27.06
C VAL A 45 8.39 17.12 -27.38
N GLU A 46 7.74 16.05 -27.82
CA GLU A 46 6.29 16.04 -28.08
C GLU A 46 5.48 16.29 -26.81
N ILE A 47 5.86 15.71 -25.69
CA ILE A 47 5.25 16.00 -24.38
C ILE A 47 5.43 17.46 -24.00
N LEU A 48 6.65 18.01 -24.16
CA LEU A 48 6.90 19.42 -23.86
C LEU A 48 6.11 20.35 -24.78
N ALA A 49 6.05 20.05 -26.08
CA ALA A 49 5.26 20.83 -27.04
C ALA A 49 3.77 20.84 -26.67
N LYS A 50 3.24 19.68 -26.26
CA LYS A 50 1.87 19.55 -25.75
C LYS A 50 1.67 20.37 -24.48
N THR A 51 2.62 20.32 -23.54
CA THR A 51 2.57 21.10 -22.29
C THR A 51 2.54 22.61 -22.56
N VAL A 52 3.34 23.07 -23.53
CA VAL A 52 3.30 24.48 -23.99
C VAL A 52 1.96 24.82 -24.63
N TYR A 53 1.46 23.97 -25.52
CA TYR A 53 0.17 24.16 -26.16
C TYR A 53 -0.96 24.30 -25.14
N GLU A 54 -1.05 23.34 -24.20
CA GLU A 54 -2.03 23.35 -23.14
C GLU A 54 -1.91 24.60 -22.25
N GLY A 55 -0.68 25.00 -21.90
CA GLY A 55 -0.42 26.18 -21.08
C GLY A 55 -0.81 27.48 -21.79
N ILE A 56 -0.56 27.61 -23.10
CA ILE A 56 -0.88 28.84 -23.87
C ILE A 56 -2.37 28.93 -24.25
N THR A 57 -2.96 27.79 -24.68
CA THR A 57 -4.34 27.78 -25.19
C THR A 57 -5.37 27.52 -24.08
N GLY A 58 -4.95 26.94 -22.95
CA GLY A 58 -5.86 26.46 -21.91
C GLY A 58 -6.66 25.21 -22.35
N ASP A 59 -6.33 24.57 -23.46
CA ASP A 59 -7.02 23.38 -23.96
C ASP A 59 -6.36 22.10 -23.39
N PHE A 60 -6.88 21.60 -22.29
CA PHE A 60 -6.45 20.35 -21.62
C PHE A 60 -7.27 19.13 -22.08
N GLY A 61 -8.00 19.24 -23.18
CA GLY A 61 -8.79 18.13 -23.74
C GLY A 61 -10.14 17.89 -23.05
N GLY A 62 -10.67 18.92 -22.35
CA GLY A 62 -11.99 18.92 -21.74
C GLY A 62 -12.08 18.17 -20.41
N LEU A 63 -13.32 17.93 -19.95
CA LEU A 63 -13.62 17.39 -18.63
C LEU A 63 -13.20 15.92 -18.50
N ARG A 64 -12.34 15.63 -17.50
CA ARG A 64 -11.87 14.28 -17.17
C ARG A 64 -11.82 14.07 -15.66
N MET A 65 -12.03 12.82 -15.24
CA MET A 65 -11.93 12.35 -13.86
C MET A 65 -10.85 11.28 -13.73
N SER A 66 -10.37 11.06 -12.51
CA SER A 66 -9.50 9.90 -12.20
C SER A 66 -10.19 8.58 -12.57
N PRO A 67 -9.45 7.53 -12.95
CA PRO A 67 -9.99 6.20 -13.24
C PRO A 67 -10.79 5.56 -12.11
N LEU A 68 -10.63 6.04 -10.88
CA LEU A 68 -11.42 5.58 -9.72
C LEU A 68 -12.88 6.03 -9.75
N TYR A 69 -13.22 7.05 -10.53
CA TYR A 69 -14.61 7.48 -10.66
C TYR A 69 -15.31 6.67 -11.72
N THR A 70 -15.99 5.60 -11.29
CA THR A 70 -16.86 4.75 -12.14
C THR A 70 -18.17 4.47 -11.42
N ASP A 71 -19.11 3.85 -12.10
CA ASP A 71 -20.31 3.32 -11.45
C ASP A 71 -19.92 2.37 -10.33
N ASN A 72 -20.80 2.16 -9.36
CA ASN A 72 -20.63 1.29 -8.20
C ASN A 72 -19.52 1.71 -7.20
N MET A 73 -18.86 2.84 -7.38
CA MET A 73 -17.80 3.29 -6.46
C MET A 73 -18.31 3.52 -5.04
N VAL A 74 -17.39 3.45 -4.07
CA VAL A 74 -17.62 3.92 -2.70
C VAL A 74 -16.82 5.19 -2.48
N LEU A 75 -17.48 6.25 -2.02
CA LEU A 75 -16.85 7.49 -1.58
C LEU A 75 -16.70 7.48 -0.06
N GLN A 76 -15.54 7.96 0.44
CA GLN A 76 -15.30 8.00 1.88
C GLN A 76 -16.32 8.91 2.58
N HIS A 77 -17.08 8.36 3.54
CA HIS A 77 -18.04 9.10 4.33
C HIS A 77 -17.41 9.76 5.57
N GLY A 78 -18.17 10.63 6.23
CA GLY A 78 -17.82 11.20 7.54
C GLY A 78 -16.69 12.24 7.52
N LYS A 79 -16.09 12.51 6.38
CA LYS A 79 -15.11 13.58 6.15
C LYS A 79 -15.61 14.49 5.02
N PRO A 80 -15.17 15.75 4.92
CA PRO A 80 -15.42 16.59 3.74
C PRO A 80 -15.01 15.82 2.48
N LEU A 81 -15.90 15.83 1.48
CA LEU A 81 -15.72 15.08 0.25
C LEU A 81 -15.09 15.97 -0.82
N THR A 82 -13.81 15.79 -1.09
CA THR A 82 -13.14 16.47 -2.18
C THR A 82 -13.31 15.69 -3.48
N ILE A 83 -13.88 16.33 -4.50
CA ILE A 83 -14.00 15.82 -5.87
C ILE A 83 -13.17 16.72 -6.76
N GLN A 84 -12.33 16.12 -7.58
CA GLN A 84 -11.38 16.85 -8.41
C GLN A 84 -11.15 16.16 -9.74
N GLY A 85 -10.60 16.89 -10.69
CA GLY A 85 -10.31 16.42 -12.02
C GLY A 85 -9.62 17.48 -12.88
N THR A 86 -9.64 17.28 -14.19
CA THR A 86 -9.11 18.23 -15.17
C THR A 86 -10.19 18.68 -16.13
N ALA A 87 -10.03 19.87 -16.69
CA ALA A 87 -10.87 20.42 -17.76
C ALA A 87 -10.10 21.57 -18.44
N ASN A 88 -10.66 22.19 -19.48
CA ASN A 88 -10.03 23.34 -20.09
C ASN A 88 -9.97 24.53 -19.13
N ALA A 89 -8.91 25.32 -19.20
CA ALA A 89 -8.72 26.48 -18.34
C ALA A 89 -9.90 27.46 -18.47
N GLY A 90 -10.39 27.92 -17.32
CA GLY A 90 -11.56 28.81 -17.26
C GLY A 90 -12.93 28.13 -17.40
N ASP A 91 -12.97 26.80 -17.65
CA ASP A 91 -14.22 26.04 -17.70
C ASP A 91 -14.95 26.12 -16.35
N ARG A 92 -16.27 26.23 -16.43
CA ARG A 92 -17.13 26.21 -15.23
C ARG A 92 -17.62 24.83 -14.94
N ILE A 93 -17.03 24.22 -13.91
CA ILE A 93 -17.37 22.87 -13.47
C ILE A 93 -18.51 22.94 -12.45
N THR A 94 -19.47 22.05 -12.61
CA THR A 94 -20.53 21.82 -11.62
C THR A 94 -20.49 20.38 -11.17
N VAL A 95 -20.37 20.19 -9.86
CA VAL A 95 -20.41 18.85 -9.22
C VAL A 95 -21.67 18.76 -8.37
N SER A 96 -22.43 17.68 -8.52
CA SER A 96 -23.61 17.42 -7.70
C SER A 96 -23.69 15.95 -7.27
N ILE A 97 -24.03 15.73 -6.00
CA ILE A 97 -24.30 14.43 -5.41
C ILE A 97 -25.28 14.59 -4.24
N ALA A 98 -26.21 13.67 -4.08
CA ALA A 98 -27.32 13.79 -3.11
C ALA A 98 -28.04 15.13 -3.31
N HIS A 99 -28.14 15.95 -2.27
CA HIS A 99 -28.79 17.29 -2.33
C HIS A 99 -27.77 18.44 -2.42
N GLN A 100 -26.50 18.12 -2.65
CA GLN A 100 -25.41 19.10 -2.70
C GLN A 100 -25.06 19.44 -4.16
N LYS A 101 -24.70 20.70 -4.39
CA LYS A 101 -24.24 21.19 -5.67
C LYS A 101 -23.21 22.28 -5.44
N GLN A 102 -22.01 22.09 -6.01
CA GLN A 102 -20.92 23.05 -5.97
C GLN A 102 -20.45 23.42 -7.38
N LYS A 103 -19.90 24.62 -7.49
CA LYS A 103 -19.36 25.13 -8.74
C LYS A 103 -17.94 25.65 -8.51
N VAL A 104 -17.07 25.43 -9.48
CA VAL A 104 -15.70 25.94 -9.50
C VAL A 104 -15.31 26.31 -10.91
N VAL A 105 -14.34 27.20 -11.05
CA VAL A 105 -13.69 27.50 -12.34
C VAL A 105 -12.37 26.76 -12.39
N THR A 106 -12.10 26.08 -13.49
CA THR A 106 -10.83 25.38 -13.71
C THR A 106 -9.67 26.36 -13.72
N GLY A 107 -8.60 26.02 -13.03
CA GLY A 107 -7.36 26.82 -13.02
C GLY A 107 -6.68 26.89 -14.38
N MET A 108 -5.69 27.77 -14.50
CA MET A 108 -4.86 27.90 -15.71
C MET A 108 -4.02 26.65 -15.99
N ASP A 109 -3.83 25.79 -14.99
CA ASP A 109 -3.17 24.49 -15.06
C ASP A 109 -4.10 23.34 -15.47
N GLY A 110 -5.35 23.65 -15.83
CA GLY A 110 -6.34 22.67 -16.22
C GLY A 110 -6.93 21.86 -15.06
N LYS A 111 -6.59 22.18 -13.80
CA LYS A 111 -7.08 21.45 -12.62
C LYS A 111 -8.25 22.15 -11.95
N TRP A 112 -9.15 21.36 -11.40
CA TRP A 112 -10.26 21.85 -10.58
C TRP A 112 -10.49 20.94 -9.39
N SER A 113 -11.00 21.52 -8.33
CA SER A 113 -11.36 20.80 -7.10
C SER A 113 -12.54 21.47 -6.43
N VAL A 114 -13.47 20.68 -5.90
CA VAL A 114 -14.56 21.15 -5.06
C VAL A 114 -14.61 20.30 -3.80
N THR A 115 -14.95 20.93 -2.68
CA THR A 115 -15.21 20.24 -1.41
C THR A 115 -16.69 20.31 -1.09
N LEU A 116 -17.29 19.15 -0.90
CA LEU A 116 -18.68 18.98 -0.50
C LEU A 116 -18.74 18.62 0.99
N SER A 117 -19.88 18.86 1.61
CA SER A 117 -20.12 18.42 2.99
C SER A 117 -20.07 16.86 3.06
N PRO A 118 -19.72 16.31 4.23
CA PRO A 118 -19.69 14.86 4.41
C PRO A 118 -20.99 14.18 4.01
N LEU A 119 -20.90 13.07 3.29
CA LEU A 119 -22.05 12.22 3.02
C LEU A 119 -22.34 11.33 4.25
N LYS A 120 -23.62 11.03 4.46
CA LYS A 120 -24.00 9.95 5.37
C LYS A 120 -23.67 8.60 4.72
N ALA A 121 -23.26 7.64 5.55
CA ALA A 121 -23.07 6.26 5.07
C ALA A 121 -24.38 5.71 4.46
N GLY A 122 -24.25 4.96 3.38
CA GLY A 122 -25.37 4.36 2.64
C GLY A 122 -25.39 4.78 1.18
N GLY A 123 -26.56 4.91 0.61
CA GLY A 123 -26.80 5.17 -0.81
C GLY A 123 -28.00 4.35 -1.32
N PRO A 124 -28.14 4.12 -2.64
CA PRO A 124 -27.25 4.59 -3.69
C PRO A 124 -27.42 6.08 -4.03
N TYR A 125 -26.31 6.73 -4.31
CA TYR A 125 -26.26 8.10 -4.82
C TYR A 125 -25.94 8.12 -6.32
N THR A 126 -26.13 9.27 -6.94
CA THR A 126 -25.63 9.58 -8.28
C THR A 126 -24.72 10.79 -8.20
N LEU A 127 -23.46 10.63 -8.64
CA LEU A 127 -22.52 11.74 -8.81
C LEU A 127 -22.60 12.24 -10.25
N VAL A 128 -22.80 13.54 -10.40
CA VAL A 128 -22.81 14.21 -11.71
C VAL A 128 -21.76 15.30 -11.72
N VAL A 129 -20.89 15.29 -12.72
CA VAL A 129 -19.89 16.32 -12.99
C VAL A 129 -20.14 16.87 -14.40
N SER A 130 -20.20 18.18 -14.56
CA SER A 130 -20.48 18.79 -15.86
C SER A 130 -19.65 20.05 -16.11
N SER A 131 -19.27 20.26 -17.38
CA SER A 131 -18.61 21.45 -17.91
C SER A 131 -19.22 21.78 -19.28
N GLY A 132 -19.94 22.89 -19.36
CA GLY A 132 -20.62 23.25 -20.59
C GLY A 132 -21.55 22.16 -21.11
N LYS A 133 -21.24 21.58 -22.28
CA LYS A 133 -22.00 20.47 -22.87
C LYS A 133 -21.54 19.08 -22.40
N GLN A 134 -20.37 18.99 -21.79
CA GLN A 134 -19.83 17.72 -21.29
C GLN A 134 -20.48 17.37 -19.94
N LYS A 135 -20.91 16.12 -19.79
CA LYS A 135 -21.52 15.63 -18.58
C LYS A 135 -21.08 14.18 -18.32
N LEU A 136 -20.49 13.96 -17.17
CA LEU A 136 -20.14 12.65 -16.63
C LEU A 136 -21.15 12.31 -15.53
N THR A 137 -21.67 11.08 -15.55
CA THR A 137 -22.65 10.62 -14.57
C THR A 137 -22.24 9.25 -14.08
N TYR A 138 -22.15 9.11 -12.76
CA TYR A 138 -21.76 7.88 -12.09
C TYR A 138 -22.92 7.42 -11.20
N GLY A 139 -23.44 6.24 -11.50
CA GLY A 139 -24.58 5.64 -10.81
C GLY A 139 -24.18 4.65 -9.72
N ASN A 140 -25.17 4.27 -8.90
CA ASN A 140 -25.00 3.27 -7.84
C ASN A 140 -23.83 3.55 -6.89
N VAL A 141 -23.54 4.84 -6.64
CA VAL A 141 -22.46 5.29 -5.76
C VAL A 141 -22.90 5.08 -4.30
N LEU A 142 -22.03 4.49 -3.50
CA LEU A 142 -22.23 4.37 -2.05
C LEU A 142 -21.31 5.36 -1.30
N ALA A 143 -21.72 5.76 -0.11
CA ALA A 143 -20.86 6.43 0.86
C ALA A 143 -20.54 5.45 1.99
N GLY A 144 -19.26 5.23 2.28
CA GLY A 144 -18.82 4.21 3.23
C GLY A 144 -17.34 4.35 3.57
N GLU A 145 -16.74 3.26 3.98
CA GLU A 145 -15.32 3.20 4.33
C GLU A 145 -14.50 2.70 3.14
N VAL A 146 -13.49 3.46 2.73
CA VAL A 146 -12.63 3.11 1.59
C VAL A 146 -11.23 2.74 2.07
N TRP A 147 -10.77 1.55 1.72
CA TRP A 147 -9.46 1.06 2.12
C TRP A 147 -8.60 0.67 0.92
N LEU A 148 -7.34 1.09 0.93
CA LEU A 148 -6.33 0.64 -0.03
C LEU A 148 -5.66 -0.63 0.51
N CYS A 149 -5.70 -1.70 -0.29
CA CYS A 149 -5.14 -3.02 0.01
C CYS A 149 -3.98 -3.24 -0.94
N SER A 150 -2.73 -3.15 -0.45
CA SER A 150 -1.56 -3.17 -1.32
C SER A 150 -0.43 -4.06 -0.79
N GLY A 151 0.54 -4.36 -1.65
CA GLY A 151 1.65 -5.23 -1.32
C GLY A 151 2.08 -6.14 -2.47
N GLN A 152 2.48 -7.38 -2.14
CA GLN A 152 2.92 -8.35 -3.13
C GLN A 152 2.00 -9.59 -3.21
N SER A 153 2.49 -10.70 -3.69
CA SER A 153 1.72 -11.91 -4.01
C SER A 153 0.81 -12.42 -2.90
N ASN A 154 1.16 -12.26 -1.63
CA ASN A 154 0.31 -12.66 -0.51
C ASN A 154 -0.89 -11.72 -0.30
N MET A 155 -0.80 -10.44 -0.70
CA MET A 155 -1.96 -9.55 -0.79
C MET A 155 -2.75 -9.80 -2.08
N GLU A 156 -2.07 -10.03 -3.22
CA GLU A 156 -2.71 -10.38 -4.50
C GLU A 156 -3.48 -11.72 -4.46
N PHE A 157 -3.15 -12.60 -3.53
CA PHE A 157 -3.65 -13.98 -3.42
C PHE A 157 -5.18 -14.07 -3.49
N TYR A 158 -5.70 -14.75 -4.52
CA TYR A 158 -7.14 -14.78 -4.80
C TYR A 158 -7.95 -15.59 -3.79
N LEU A 159 -9.18 -15.16 -3.53
CA LEU A 159 -10.10 -15.86 -2.64
C LEU A 159 -10.32 -17.32 -3.11
N ASN A 160 -10.37 -17.55 -4.42
CA ASN A 160 -10.48 -18.91 -4.99
C ASN A 160 -9.32 -19.85 -4.61
N TRP A 161 -8.17 -19.32 -4.19
CA TRP A 161 -6.99 -20.13 -3.80
C TRP A 161 -6.90 -20.32 -2.28
N SER A 162 -7.75 -19.65 -1.50
CA SER A 162 -7.73 -19.76 -0.05
C SER A 162 -8.23 -21.11 0.44
N ALA A 163 -7.82 -21.52 1.63
CA ALA A 163 -8.27 -22.77 2.26
C ALA A 163 -9.80 -22.86 2.44
N THR A 164 -10.45 -21.72 2.48
CA THR A 164 -11.89 -21.58 2.72
C THR A 164 -12.69 -21.25 1.45
N ALA A 165 -12.06 -21.24 0.27
CA ALA A 165 -12.63 -20.82 -1.00
C ALA A 165 -14.00 -21.42 -1.31
N LYS A 166 -14.15 -22.77 -1.19
CA LYS A 166 -15.39 -23.47 -1.49
C LYS A 166 -16.58 -22.98 -0.67
N ARG A 167 -16.34 -22.63 0.60
CA ARG A 167 -17.39 -22.13 1.51
C ARG A 167 -17.71 -20.67 1.23
N ASP A 168 -16.68 -19.83 1.06
CA ASP A 168 -16.80 -18.38 1.18
C ASP A 168 -17.08 -17.71 -0.15
N VAL A 169 -16.57 -18.22 -1.26
CA VAL A 169 -16.89 -17.67 -2.59
C VAL A 169 -18.39 -17.78 -2.89
N ALA A 170 -19.00 -18.93 -2.61
CA ALA A 170 -20.44 -19.13 -2.84
C ALA A 170 -21.33 -18.17 -2.02
N LYS A 171 -20.81 -17.64 -0.89
CA LYS A 171 -21.51 -16.74 0.03
C LYS A 171 -21.07 -15.29 -0.09
N ALA A 172 -20.27 -14.95 -1.10
CA ALA A 172 -19.63 -13.64 -1.18
C ALA A 172 -20.58 -12.50 -1.64
N ALA A 173 -21.79 -12.79 -2.03
CA ALA A 173 -22.75 -11.75 -2.46
C ALA A 173 -23.03 -10.76 -1.33
N ASN A 174 -22.65 -9.49 -1.53
CA ASN A 174 -22.91 -8.41 -0.59
C ASN A 174 -22.92 -7.05 -1.32
N ASP A 175 -24.09 -6.43 -1.43
CA ASP A 175 -24.27 -5.16 -2.14
C ASP A 175 -23.60 -3.97 -1.41
N ASN A 176 -23.20 -4.11 -0.16
CA ASN A 176 -22.49 -3.09 0.61
C ASN A 176 -20.97 -3.25 0.55
N ILE A 177 -20.44 -4.26 -0.16
CA ILE A 177 -19.02 -4.38 -0.42
C ILE A 177 -18.76 -4.11 -1.91
N ARG A 178 -17.82 -3.24 -2.20
CA ARG A 178 -17.42 -2.90 -3.57
C ARG A 178 -15.94 -3.13 -3.76
N LEU A 179 -15.58 -3.62 -4.92
CA LEU A 179 -14.24 -4.08 -5.26
C LEU A 179 -13.71 -3.29 -6.45
N PHE A 180 -12.54 -2.69 -6.29
CA PHE A 180 -11.76 -2.08 -7.37
C PHE A 180 -10.43 -2.83 -7.47
N ASP A 181 -10.24 -3.61 -8.53
CA ASP A 181 -9.16 -4.58 -8.64
C ASP A 181 -8.15 -4.20 -9.72
N MET A 182 -7.03 -3.62 -9.30
CA MET A 182 -5.96 -3.19 -10.20
C MET A 182 -5.05 -4.36 -10.56
N LYS A 183 -5.26 -4.93 -11.73
CA LYS A 183 -4.47 -6.08 -12.23
C LYS A 183 -3.41 -5.67 -13.22
N ALA A 184 -2.24 -6.30 -13.09
CA ALA A 184 -1.19 -6.21 -14.10
C ALA A 184 -1.68 -6.74 -15.47
N ARG A 185 -1.29 -6.05 -16.55
CA ARG A 185 -1.48 -6.56 -17.93
C ARG A 185 -0.58 -7.76 -18.17
N TRP A 186 0.62 -7.73 -17.62
CA TRP A 186 1.61 -8.80 -17.76
C TRP A 186 2.14 -9.20 -16.37
N ARG A 187 2.09 -10.48 -16.10
CA ARG A 187 2.68 -11.01 -14.86
C ARG A 187 4.19 -11.01 -14.97
N THR A 188 4.86 -10.74 -13.87
CA THR A 188 6.32 -10.83 -13.73
C THR A 188 6.79 -12.28 -13.58
N ASP A 189 6.28 -13.17 -14.42
CA ASP A 189 6.70 -14.58 -14.48
C ASP A 189 8.10 -14.72 -15.11
N ALA A 190 8.68 -15.92 -15.07
CA ALA A 190 10.03 -16.20 -15.63
C ALA A 190 10.01 -16.30 -17.15
N VAL A 191 9.68 -15.21 -17.83
CA VAL A 191 9.54 -15.09 -19.29
C VAL A 191 10.27 -13.86 -19.82
N GLU A 192 10.73 -13.90 -21.06
CA GLU A 192 11.22 -12.73 -21.77
C GLU A 192 10.05 -11.98 -22.40
N TRP A 193 9.96 -10.67 -22.19
CA TRP A 193 8.93 -9.85 -22.79
C TRP A 193 9.29 -9.39 -24.21
N ASN A 194 8.28 -9.21 -25.04
CA ASN A 194 8.44 -8.68 -26.40
C ASN A 194 8.50 -7.14 -26.39
N ALA A 195 8.86 -6.56 -27.54
CA ALA A 195 9.05 -5.11 -27.70
C ALA A 195 7.79 -4.28 -27.34
N SER A 196 6.59 -4.76 -27.67
CA SER A 196 5.35 -4.05 -27.33
C SER A 196 5.10 -3.97 -25.81
N VAL A 197 5.42 -5.03 -25.07
CA VAL A 197 5.33 -5.01 -23.59
C VAL A 197 6.37 -4.04 -23.03
N LEU A 198 7.61 -4.10 -23.52
CA LEU A 198 8.71 -3.23 -23.07
C LEU A 198 8.39 -1.75 -23.29
N ASP A 199 7.84 -1.42 -24.44
CA ASP A 199 7.37 -0.07 -24.79
C ASP A 199 6.26 0.40 -23.83
N SER A 200 5.25 -0.42 -23.65
CA SER A 200 4.14 -0.11 -22.70
C SER A 200 4.63 0.13 -21.27
N LEU A 201 5.65 -0.61 -20.82
CA LEU A 201 6.24 -0.41 -19.50
C LEU A 201 6.97 0.94 -19.38
N ASN A 202 7.68 1.35 -20.43
CA ASN A 202 8.30 2.66 -20.48
C ASN A 202 7.27 3.80 -20.35
N HIS A 203 6.06 3.59 -20.88
CA HIS A 203 4.93 4.53 -20.79
C HIS A 203 4.03 4.33 -19.55
N LEU A 204 4.46 3.57 -18.54
CA LEU A 204 3.71 3.30 -17.30
C LEU A 204 2.35 2.61 -17.52
N GLN A 205 2.13 1.97 -18.66
CA GLN A 205 0.87 1.30 -19.03
C GLN A 205 0.81 -0.14 -18.50
N TYR A 206 1.18 -0.32 -17.24
CA TYR A 206 1.30 -1.65 -16.62
C TYR A 206 -0.03 -2.24 -16.19
N TYR A 207 -0.97 -1.42 -15.77
CA TYR A 207 -2.26 -1.89 -15.27
C TYR A 207 -3.32 -2.01 -16.36
N LYS A 208 -4.23 -2.97 -16.20
CA LYS A 208 -5.45 -3.07 -17.00
C LYS A 208 -6.42 -1.98 -16.59
N ASP A 209 -7.24 -1.54 -17.53
CA ASP A 209 -8.40 -0.74 -17.20
C ASP A 209 -9.32 -1.54 -16.29
N THR A 210 -9.85 -0.90 -15.27
CA THR A 210 -10.71 -1.51 -14.26
C THR A 210 -11.78 -0.54 -13.79
N GLU A 211 -12.83 -1.09 -13.20
CA GLU A 211 -13.96 -0.35 -12.64
C GLU A 211 -14.40 -0.95 -11.30
N TRP A 212 -15.16 -0.20 -10.55
CA TRP A 212 -15.77 -0.70 -9.32
C TRP A 212 -16.85 -1.74 -9.63
N THR A 213 -16.77 -2.88 -8.96
CA THR A 213 -17.76 -3.96 -9.08
C THR A 213 -18.43 -4.23 -7.75
N VAL A 214 -19.69 -4.68 -7.81
CA VAL A 214 -20.41 -5.19 -6.63
C VAL A 214 -19.80 -6.53 -6.22
N CYS A 215 -19.62 -6.75 -4.92
CA CYS A 215 -19.12 -8.02 -4.40
C CYS A 215 -20.13 -9.15 -4.66
N SER A 216 -19.72 -10.14 -5.42
CA SER A 216 -20.48 -11.32 -5.80
C SER A 216 -19.57 -12.54 -5.84
N PRO A 217 -20.09 -13.77 -5.94
CA PRO A 217 -19.25 -14.95 -6.14
C PRO A 217 -18.30 -14.82 -7.34
N GLN A 218 -18.74 -14.17 -8.42
CA GLN A 218 -17.96 -13.98 -9.66
C GLN A 218 -16.84 -12.96 -9.48
N THR A 219 -17.09 -11.85 -8.78
CA THR A 219 -16.11 -10.76 -8.60
C THR A 219 -15.16 -11.05 -7.44
N ALA A 220 -15.65 -11.58 -6.32
CA ALA A 220 -14.85 -11.87 -5.13
C ALA A 220 -13.87 -13.03 -5.32
N GLY A 221 -14.25 -14.06 -6.12
CA GLY A 221 -13.41 -15.24 -6.31
C GLY A 221 -12.01 -14.96 -6.83
N ASN A 222 -11.86 -13.96 -7.71
CA ASN A 222 -10.60 -13.52 -8.31
C ASN A 222 -10.08 -12.21 -7.69
N PHE A 223 -10.61 -11.80 -6.56
CA PHE A 223 -10.16 -10.67 -5.77
C PHE A 223 -9.26 -11.12 -4.62
N SER A 224 -8.49 -10.19 -4.02
CA SER A 224 -7.65 -10.47 -2.87
C SER A 224 -8.43 -11.11 -1.72
N ALA A 225 -8.01 -12.30 -1.29
CA ALA A 225 -8.60 -12.97 -0.14
C ALA A 225 -8.43 -12.16 1.16
N VAL A 226 -7.23 -11.61 1.38
CA VAL A 226 -6.94 -10.78 2.58
C VAL A 226 -7.84 -9.55 2.61
N ALA A 227 -7.91 -8.82 1.48
CA ALA A 227 -8.77 -7.65 1.38
C ALA A 227 -10.26 -8.00 1.53
N TYR A 228 -10.72 -9.10 0.95
CA TYR A 228 -12.10 -9.57 1.09
C TYR A 228 -12.47 -9.85 2.56
N TYR A 229 -11.67 -10.64 3.29
CA TYR A 229 -11.96 -10.95 4.69
C TYR A 229 -11.86 -9.72 5.59
N PHE A 230 -10.90 -8.84 5.34
CA PHE A 230 -10.80 -7.56 6.01
C PHE A 230 -12.06 -6.71 5.80
N GLY A 231 -12.47 -6.50 4.56
CA GLY A 231 -13.64 -5.68 4.22
C GLY A 231 -14.94 -6.29 4.70
N LYS A 232 -15.07 -7.63 4.61
CA LYS A 232 -16.23 -8.35 5.12
C LYS A 232 -16.41 -8.17 6.62
N MET A 233 -15.34 -8.34 7.41
CA MET A 233 -15.40 -8.15 8.86
C MET A 233 -15.71 -6.68 9.23
N LEU A 234 -15.15 -5.71 8.51
CA LEU A 234 -15.50 -4.31 8.71
C LEU A 234 -16.96 -4.04 8.41
N GLN A 235 -17.48 -4.53 7.27
CA GLN A 235 -18.87 -4.32 6.88
C GLN A 235 -19.83 -4.98 7.89
N ASP A 236 -19.54 -6.21 8.31
CA ASP A 236 -20.32 -6.94 9.33
C ASP A 236 -20.33 -6.19 10.68
N SER A 237 -19.24 -5.53 11.04
CA SER A 237 -19.12 -4.83 12.34
C SER A 237 -19.67 -3.41 12.32
N LEU A 238 -19.41 -2.65 11.26
CA LEU A 238 -19.76 -1.24 11.16
C LEU A 238 -21.17 -1.01 10.58
N GLN A 239 -21.70 -1.99 9.85
CA GLN A 239 -22.98 -1.92 9.15
C GLN A 239 -23.06 -0.74 8.15
N VAL A 240 -21.91 -0.37 7.55
CA VAL A 240 -21.82 0.67 6.51
C VAL A 240 -21.17 0.07 5.25
N PRO A 241 -21.37 0.69 4.07
CA PRO A 241 -20.69 0.24 2.86
C PRO A 241 -19.16 0.25 3.01
N VAL A 242 -18.48 -0.70 2.36
CA VAL A 242 -17.02 -0.81 2.34
C VAL A 242 -16.53 -0.92 0.90
N GLY A 243 -15.64 -0.02 0.52
CA GLY A 243 -14.92 -0.04 -0.75
C GLY A 243 -13.50 -0.53 -0.55
N LEU A 244 -13.08 -1.51 -1.34
CA LEU A 244 -11.75 -2.12 -1.28
C LEU A 244 -11.03 -1.87 -2.61
N ILE A 245 -9.97 -1.09 -2.58
CA ILE A 245 -9.08 -0.88 -3.72
C ILE A 245 -7.91 -1.84 -3.55
N CYS A 246 -7.82 -2.86 -4.38
CA CYS A 246 -6.69 -3.80 -4.38
C CYS A 246 -5.67 -3.39 -5.44
N ASN A 247 -4.46 -3.09 -5.01
CA ASN A 247 -3.31 -2.81 -5.87
C ASN A 247 -2.10 -3.57 -5.32
N ALA A 248 -1.93 -4.81 -5.75
CA ALA A 248 -0.89 -5.71 -5.28
C ALA A 248 -0.25 -6.46 -6.44
N ILE A 249 1.09 -6.50 -6.46
CA ILE A 249 1.86 -7.10 -7.56
C ILE A 249 2.80 -8.18 -7.02
N GLY A 250 2.62 -9.41 -7.47
CA GLY A 250 3.44 -10.54 -7.06
C GLY A 250 4.93 -10.30 -7.25
N GLY A 251 5.71 -10.55 -6.20
CA GLY A 251 7.16 -10.40 -6.21
C GLY A 251 7.70 -8.99 -6.12
N SER A 252 6.87 -7.97 -6.04
CA SER A 252 7.33 -6.58 -5.98
C SER A 252 8.06 -6.26 -4.67
N PRO A 253 9.23 -5.59 -4.73
CA PRO A 253 9.92 -5.11 -3.55
C PRO A 253 9.34 -3.78 -3.04
N THR A 254 9.58 -3.44 -1.78
CA THR A 254 9.05 -2.24 -1.10
C THR A 254 9.39 -0.95 -1.85
N GLU A 255 10.62 -0.82 -2.33
CA GLU A 255 11.13 0.37 -3.03
C GLU A 255 10.38 0.69 -4.33
N ALA A 256 9.75 -0.30 -4.96
CA ALA A 256 8.94 -0.06 -6.15
C ALA A 256 7.66 0.76 -5.86
N TRP A 257 7.24 0.84 -4.59
CA TRP A 257 6.02 1.48 -4.12
C TRP A 257 6.24 2.83 -3.45
N ILE A 258 7.47 3.34 -3.43
CA ILE A 258 7.84 4.63 -2.81
C ILE A 258 7.97 5.69 -3.89
N ASP A 259 7.50 6.91 -3.63
CA ASP A 259 7.67 8.03 -4.56
C ASP A 259 9.16 8.33 -4.81
N ARG A 260 9.46 8.78 -6.02
CA ARG A 260 10.83 9.02 -6.47
C ARG A 260 11.53 10.08 -5.63
N SER A 261 10.87 11.18 -5.32
CA SER A 261 11.46 12.28 -4.56
C SER A 261 11.87 11.84 -3.16
N SER A 262 11.07 11.00 -2.51
CA SER A 262 11.42 10.42 -1.19
C SER A 262 12.66 9.53 -1.26
N LEU A 263 12.78 8.69 -2.30
CA LEU A 263 13.98 7.86 -2.48
C LEU A 263 15.21 8.68 -2.87
N GLU A 264 15.08 9.66 -3.76
CA GLU A 264 16.17 10.56 -4.16
C GLU A 264 16.74 11.33 -2.98
N TYR A 265 15.87 11.78 -2.08
CA TYR A 265 16.30 12.55 -0.91
C TYR A 265 16.84 11.68 0.23
N HIS A 266 16.14 10.60 0.55
CA HIS A 266 16.44 9.81 1.77
C HIS A 266 17.25 8.54 1.52
N PHE A 267 17.17 7.95 0.32
CA PHE A 267 17.89 6.71 0.00
C PHE A 267 18.35 6.64 -1.47
N PRO A 268 19.08 7.63 -1.99
CA PRO A 268 19.47 7.71 -3.40
C PRO A 268 20.31 6.50 -3.87
N ALA A 269 21.01 5.83 -2.95
CA ALA A 269 21.80 4.66 -3.28
C ALA A 269 20.98 3.51 -3.91
N ILE A 270 19.70 3.36 -3.56
CA ILE A 270 18.85 2.28 -4.07
C ILE A 270 18.44 2.50 -5.54
N LEU A 271 18.44 3.73 -6.01
CA LEU A 271 18.07 4.09 -7.39
C LEU A 271 19.20 3.80 -8.38
N ARG A 272 20.46 3.79 -7.92
CA ARG A 272 21.63 3.66 -8.79
C ARG A 272 21.81 2.23 -9.27
N ASN A 273 21.83 2.03 -10.60
CA ASN A 273 22.07 0.71 -11.20
C ASN A 273 21.27 -0.41 -10.52
N TRP A 274 19.99 -0.18 -10.29
CA TRP A 274 19.14 -1.01 -9.45
C TRP A 274 19.19 -2.51 -9.81
N THR A 275 19.38 -2.86 -11.09
CA THR A 275 19.54 -4.26 -11.56
C THR A 275 20.83 -4.94 -11.09
N LYS A 276 21.79 -4.18 -10.56
CA LYS A 276 23.07 -4.65 -10.01
C LYS A 276 23.27 -4.24 -8.56
N ASN A 277 22.26 -3.69 -7.93
CA ASN A 277 22.33 -3.10 -6.59
C ASN A 277 21.99 -4.14 -5.52
N ASP A 278 22.91 -4.41 -4.59
CA ASP A 278 22.75 -5.43 -3.54
C ASP A 278 21.74 -5.06 -2.44
N PHE A 279 21.24 -3.83 -2.41
CA PHE A 279 20.06 -3.50 -1.60
C PHE A 279 18.81 -4.19 -2.10
N ILE A 280 18.76 -4.56 -3.39
CA ILE A 280 17.63 -5.26 -4.02
C ILE A 280 17.95 -6.74 -4.13
N GLN A 281 17.01 -7.57 -3.73
CA GLN A 281 17.17 -9.02 -3.66
C GLN A 281 17.59 -9.62 -5.02
N ASP A 282 18.51 -10.55 -5.00
CA ASP A 282 19.11 -11.14 -6.20
C ASP A 282 18.07 -11.75 -7.15
N TRP A 283 17.10 -12.52 -6.62
CA TRP A 283 16.06 -13.09 -7.47
C TRP A 283 15.15 -12.02 -8.12
N VAL A 284 14.92 -10.87 -7.45
CA VAL A 284 14.15 -9.74 -7.99
C VAL A 284 14.89 -9.15 -9.18
N ARG A 285 16.19 -8.90 -9.01
CA ARG A 285 17.09 -8.42 -10.09
C ARG A 285 17.16 -9.41 -11.25
N GLY A 286 17.35 -10.70 -10.95
CA GLY A 286 17.43 -11.77 -11.94
C GLY A 286 16.12 -11.93 -12.73
N ARG A 287 14.97 -11.84 -12.05
CA ARG A 287 13.67 -11.89 -12.70
C ARG A 287 13.47 -10.69 -13.64
N ALA A 288 13.78 -9.49 -13.17
CA ALA A 288 13.70 -8.29 -13.98
C ALA A 288 14.63 -8.35 -15.20
N ALA A 289 15.90 -8.77 -15.00
CA ALA A 289 16.85 -8.93 -16.10
C ALA A 289 16.37 -9.92 -17.16
N LEU A 290 15.72 -11.02 -16.76
CA LEU A 290 15.11 -11.97 -17.70
C LEU A 290 13.94 -11.32 -18.46
N ASN A 291 13.04 -10.65 -17.76
CA ASN A 291 11.87 -10.05 -18.40
C ASN A 291 12.26 -9.00 -19.45
N VAL A 292 13.26 -8.16 -19.17
CA VAL A 292 13.70 -7.09 -20.08
C VAL A 292 14.86 -7.48 -21.00
N LYS A 293 15.23 -8.75 -21.08
CA LYS A 293 16.41 -9.23 -21.83
C LYS A 293 16.44 -8.78 -23.30
N LYS A 294 15.27 -8.58 -23.91
CA LYS A 294 15.14 -8.14 -25.31
C LYS A 294 15.18 -6.63 -25.49
N SER A 295 15.22 -5.86 -24.39
CA SER A 295 15.32 -4.41 -24.50
C SER A 295 16.72 -4.00 -24.96
N THR A 296 16.77 -3.03 -25.86
CA THR A 296 17.98 -2.31 -26.25
C THR A 296 18.10 -0.97 -25.52
N ASP A 297 17.05 -0.56 -24.80
CA ASP A 297 17.04 0.65 -24.01
C ASP A 297 17.75 0.43 -22.66
N LYS A 298 18.75 1.27 -22.36
CA LYS A 298 19.49 1.22 -21.09
C LYS A 298 18.65 1.70 -19.90
N LEU A 299 17.59 2.46 -20.15
CA LEU A 299 16.67 3.03 -19.16
C LEU A 299 15.32 2.30 -19.17
N GLN A 300 15.29 1.07 -19.68
CA GLN A 300 14.09 0.25 -19.72
C GLN A 300 13.45 0.12 -18.35
N ARG A 301 12.18 0.52 -18.26
CA ARG A 301 11.39 0.44 -17.04
C ARG A 301 10.92 -0.99 -16.75
N HIS A 302 10.74 -1.29 -15.46
CA HIS A 302 10.26 -2.60 -15.00
C HIS A 302 9.42 -2.47 -13.72
N PRO A 303 8.35 -3.27 -13.50
CA PRO A 303 7.51 -3.19 -12.30
C PRO A 303 8.25 -3.38 -10.95
N TYR A 304 9.41 -4.02 -10.96
CA TYR A 304 10.25 -4.17 -9.77
C TYR A 304 11.29 -3.05 -9.59
N GLU A 305 11.38 -2.14 -10.56
CA GLU A 305 12.24 -0.97 -10.44
C GLU A 305 11.77 -0.07 -9.29
N PRO A 306 12.68 0.52 -8.50
CA PRO A 306 12.30 1.53 -7.52
C PRO A 306 11.40 2.61 -8.11
N CYS A 307 10.35 3.00 -7.41
CA CYS A 307 9.32 3.98 -7.76
C CYS A 307 8.30 3.53 -8.82
N TYR A 308 8.54 2.48 -9.61
CA TYR A 308 7.71 2.16 -10.77
C TYR A 308 6.23 1.93 -10.43
N LEU A 309 5.95 1.09 -9.42
CA LEU A 309 4.58 0.77 -9.01
C LEU A 309 3.90 1.94 -8.30
N TYR A 310 4.69 2.82 -7.69
CA TYR A 310 4.18 4.09 -7.21
C TYR A 310 3.72 4.98 -8.37
N GLU A 311 4.58 5.22 -9.36
CA GLU A 311 4.30 6.09 -10.51
C GLU A 311 3.15 5.55 -11.37
N SER A 312 3.14 4.25 -11.65
CA SER A 312 2.11 3.64 -12.51
C SER A 312 0.80 3.29 -11.78
N GLY A 313 0.83 3.03 -10.47
CA GLY A 313 -0.29 2.43 -9.75
C GLY A 313 -0.77 3.16 -8.50
N ILE A 314 0.08 3.94 -7.81
CA ILE A 314 -0.32 4.68 -6.60
C ILE A 314 -0.63 6.14 -6.93
N LEU A 315 0.20 6.80 -7.73
CA LEU A 315 0.01 8.20 -8.12
C LEU A 315 -1.40 8.49 -8.71
N PRO A 316 -1.98 7.63 -9.57
CA PRO A 316 -3.35 7.83 -10.07
C PRO A 316 -4.44 7.73 -8.99
N LEU A 317 -4.15 7.14 -7.81
CA LEU A 317 -5.11 6.93 -6.73
C LEU A 317 -5.10 8.05 -5.69
N GLN A 318 -4.02 8.83 -5.58
CA GLN A 318 -3.78 9.78 -4.47
C GLN A 318 -4.90 10.79 -4.24
N GLN A 319 -5.58 11.16 -5.30
CA GLN A 319 -6.67 12.14 -5.22
C GLN A 319 -8.00 11.54 -4.73
N PHE A 320 -8.05 10.24 -4.50
CA PHE A 320 -9.25 9.57 -4.03
C PHE A 320 -9.18 9.40 -2.50
N PRO A 321 -10.16 9.95 -1.75
CA PRO A 321 -10.15 9.87 -0.29
C PRO A 321 -10.26 8.43 0.20
N ILE A 322 -9.35 8.02 1.08
CA ILE A 322 -9.35 6.71 1.73
C ILE A 322 -9.37 6.84 3.26
N LYS A 323 -9.80 5.79 3.94
CA LYS A 323 -9.79 5.69 5.40
C LYS A 323 -8.44 5.22 5.94
N GLY A 324 -7.77 4.35 5.20
CA GLY A 324 -6.51 3.77 5.61
C GLY A 324 -6.00 2.74 4.61
N ILE A 325 -4.89 2.10 4.98
CA ILE A 325 -4.14 1.18 4.15
C ILE A 325 -3.98 -0.13 4.90
N ILE A 326 -4.12 -1.26 4.18
CA ILE A 326 -3.63 -2.56 4.62
C ILE A 326 -2.53 -3.04 3.66
N TRP A 327 -1.41 -3.53 4.23
CA TRP A 327 -0.19 -3.86 3.50
C TRP A 327 0.31 -5.27 3.80
N TYR A 328 0.53 -6.07 2.76
CA TYR A 328 1.15 -7.39 2.91
C TYR A 328 2.29 -7.57 1.92
N GLN A 329 3.51 -7.33 2.39
CA GLN A 329 4.74 -7.41 1.62
C GLN A 329 5.92 -7.58 2.58
N GLY A 330 7.06 -8.05 2.06
CA GLY A 330 8.31 -8.17 2.80
C GLY A 330 9.18 -9.30 2.27
N GLU A 331 8.60 -10.31 1.61
CA GLU A 331 9.29 -11.50 1.12
C GLU A 331 10.40 -11.12 0.14
N SER A 332 10.19 -10.09 -0.66
CA SER A 332 11.16 -9.58 -1.63
C SER A 332 12.24 -8.66 -1.04
N ASN A 333 12.16 -8.37 0.27
CA ASN A 333 13.14 -7.54 1.00
C ASN A 333 13.78 -8.26 2.19
N ALA A 334 13.36 -9.53 2.49
CA ALA A 334 13.78 -10.25 3.69
C ALA A 334 15.27 -10.64 3.73
N HIS A 335 16.01 -10.44 2.65
CA HIS A 335 17.47 -10.63 2.57
C HIS A 335 18.26 -9.51 3.26
N ASN A 336 17.69 -8.30 3.39
CA ASN A 336 18.36 -7.13 3.95
C ASN A 336 17.41 -6.37 4.89
N ARG A 337 17.43 -6.77 6.15
CA ARG A 337 16.58 -6.21 7.20
C ARG A 337 16.81 -4.71 7.39
N GLU A 338 18.06 -4.29 7.47
CA GLU A 338 18.46 -2.90 7.75
C GLU A 338 17.99 -1.94 6.64
N ALA A 339 18.13 -2.35 5.38
CA ALA A 339 17.58 -1.59 4.27
C ALA A 339 16.04 -1.53 4.31
N HIS A 340 15.39 -2.65 4.65
CA HIS A 340 13.94 -2.69 4.72
C HIS A 340 13.37 -1.84 5.87
N GLU A 341 14.02 -1.79 7.02
CA GLU A 341 13.61 -0.90 8.12
C GLU A 341 13.51 0.56 7.66
N LYS A 342 14.48 1.00 6.87
CA LYS A 342 14.47 2.34 6.27
C LYS A 342 13.39 2.48 5.19
N LEU A 343 13.29 1.52 4.29
CA LEU A 343 12.34 1.54 3.18
C LEU A 343 10.89 1.51 3.66
N PHE A 344 10.56 0.68 4.66
CA PHE A 344 9.19 0.60 5.17
C PHE A 344 8.75 1.92 5.82
N LYS A 345 9.64 2.55 6.59
CA LYS A 345 9.36 3.88 7.12
C LYS A 345 9.14 4.90 6.00
N LEU A 346 10.02 4.92 4.99
CA LEU A 346 9.87 5.81 3.85
C LEU A 346 8.58 5.56 3.06
N LEU A 347 8.17 4.30 2.90
CA LEU A 347 6.90 3.94 2.27
C LEU A 347 5.71 4.59 2.99
N VAL A 348 5.66 4.42 4.30
CA VAL A 348 4.56 4.98 5.12
C VAL A 348 4.58 6.51 5.07
N ASP A 349 5.75 7.13 5.27
CA ASP A 349 5.90 8.58 5.25
C ASP A 349 5.55 9.17 3.86
N SER A 350 6.00 8.53 2.77
CA SER A 350 5.70 8.89 1.39
C SER A 350 4.18 8.88 1.12
N TRP A 351 3.50 7.81 1.48
CA TRP A 351 2.07 7.72 1.23
C TRP A 351 1.26 8.69 2.08
N ARG A 352 1.60 8.87 3.36
CA ARG A 352 0.97 9.88 4.23
C ARG A 352 1.15 11.30 3.69
N LYS A 353 2.36 11.65 3.27
CA LYS A 353 2.66 12.94 2.63
C LYS A 353 1.78 13.15 1.40
N ASN A 354 1.66 12.14 0.56
CA ASN A 354 0.97 12.23 -0.72
C ASN A 354 -0.56 12.17 -0.62
N TRP A 355 -1.12 11.60 0.45
CA TRP A 355 -2.54 11.72 0.81
C TRP A 355 -2.84 12.90 1.73
N GLU A 356 -1.82 13.71 2.08
CA GLU A 356 -1.94 14.86 2.99
C GLU A 356 -2.57 14.49 4.34
N ASP A 357 -2.34 13.26 4.82
CA ASP A 357 -2.87 12.74 6.09
C ASP A 357 -1.75 12.02 6.88
N ASN A 358 -1.07 12.76 7.76
CA ASN A 358 0.03 12.23 8.57
C ASN A 358 -0.42 11.16 9.59
N GLU A 359 -1.72 11.06 9.85
CA GLU A 359 -2.30 10.06 10.76
C GLU A 359 -2.97 8.91 10.01
N LEU A 360 -2.87 8.87 8.66
CA LEU A 360 -3.48 7.82 7.84
C LEU A 360 -3.10 6.44 8.39
N PRO A 361 -4.08 5.63 8.83
CA PRO A 361 -3.84 4.30 9.40
C PRO A 361 -3.14 3.39 8.38
N PHE A 362 -2.06 2.74 8.83
CA PHE A 362 -1.29 1.83 8.00
C PHE A 362 -1.12 0.50 8.74
N TYR A 363 -1.97 -0.49 8.42
CA TYR A 363 -1.93 -1.80 9.05
C TYR A 363 -1.21 -2.79 8.14
N TYR A 364 -0.28 -3.55 8.70
CA TYR A 364 0.55 -4.45 7.90
C TYR A 364 0.59 -5.86 8.46
N VAL A 365 0.97 -6.80 7.61
CA VAL A 365 1.12 -8.21 7.97
C VAL A 365 2.58 -8.50 8.26
N GLN A 366 2.85 -9.10 9.43
CA GLN A 366 4.14 -9.73 9.70
C GLN A 366 4.26 -10.98 8.83
N LEU A 367 5.40 -11.20 8.18
CA LEU A 367 5.63 -12.38 7.37
C LEU A 367 5.33 -13.67 8.14
N SER A 368 4.68 -14.63 7.48
CA SER A 368 4.38 -15.94 8.04
C SER A 368 5.64 -16.77 8.27
N SER A 369 5.51 -17.88 8.96
CA SER A 369 6.62 -18.81 9.13
C SER A 369 6.99 -19.47 7.80
N ILE A 370 8.28 -19.47 7.49
CA ILE A 370 8.90 -20.24 6.42
C ILE A 370 10.33 -20.54 6.87
N ASP A 371 10.88 -21.68 6.47
CA ASP A 371 12.25 -22.07 6.84
C ASP A 371 13.28 -21.33 5.98
N ARG A 372 13.65 -20.13 6.42
CA ARG A 372 14.70 -19.28 5.81
C ARG A 372 15.48 -18.54 6.90
N PRO A 373 16.84 -18.54 6.84
CA PRO A 373 17.68 -17.99 7.91
C PRO A 373 17.43 -16.52 8.24
N SER A 374 17.07 -15.68 7.25
CA SER A 374 16.80 -14.24 7.46
C SER A 374 15.43 -13.95 8.07
N TRP A 375 14.50 -14.90 8.04
CA TRP A 375 13.09 -14.69 8.35
C TRP A 375 12.80 -14.28 9.79
N PRO A 376 13.35 -14.96 10.83
CA PRO A 376 13.11 -14.56 12.21
C PRO A 376 13.55 -13.13 12.51
N TRP A 377 14.72 -12.73 11.99
CA TRP A 377 15.25 -11.38 12.16
C TRP A 377 14.41 -10.33 11.44
N PHE A 378 13.93 -10.64 10.25
CA PHE A 378 13.06 -9.76 9.49
C PHE A 378 11.70 -9.58 10.16
N ARG A 379 11.12 -10.64 10.68
CA ARG A 379 9.87 -10.60 11.45
C ARG A 379 10.00 -9.79 12.74
N ASP A 380 11.15 -9.86 13.42
CA ASP A 380 11.40 -9.00 14.59
C ASP A 380 11.50 -7.52 14.19
N SER A 381 12.11 -7.20 13.06
CA SER A 381 12.12 -5.81 12.59
C SER A 381 10.71 -5.30 12.29
N GLN A 382 9.85 -6.13 11.68
CA GLN A 382 8.44 -5.77 11.47
C GLN A 382 7.71 -5.52 12.81
N ARG A 383 7.96 -6.32 13.85
CA ARG A 383 7.40 -6.09 15.20
C ARG A 383 7.81 -4.72 15.76
N ARG A 384 9.06 -4.31 15.56
CA ARG A 384 9.59 -3.03 16.06
C ARG A 384 8.93 -1.80 15.42
N PHE A 385 8.40 -1.92 14.19
CA PHE A 385 7.68 -0.82 13.54
C PHE A 385 6.47 -0.34 14.34
N LEU A 386 5.82 -1.20 15.13
CA LEU A 386 4.69 -0.81 15.99
C LEU A 386 5.03 0.31 16.99
N THR A 387 6.28 0.40 17.42
CA THR A 387 6.75 1.45 18.34
C THR A 387 7.48 2.59 17.64
N GLN A 388 7.92 2.39 16.41
CA GLN A 388 8.71 3.36 15.65
C GLN A 388 7.85 4.23 14.71
N ILE A 389 6.70 3.70 14.26
CA ILE A 389 5.85 4.36 13.29
C ILE A 389 4.44 4.48 13.91
N PRO A 390 3.98 5.69 14.24
CA PRO A 390 2.66 5.91 14.84
C PRO A 390 1.54 5.52 13.86
N HIS A 391 0.33 5.30 14.38
CA HIS A 391 -0.87 4.93 13.62
C HIS A 391 -0.69 3.67 12.75
N THR A 392 0.12 2.71 13.24
CA THR A 392 0.31 1.39 12.63
C THR A 392 -0.29 0.28 13.49
N GLY A 393 -0.46 -0.89 12.89
CA GLY A 393 -0.87 -2.12 13.54
C GLY A 393 -0.37 -3.32 12.73
N MET A 394 -0.09 -4.45 13.41
CA MET A 394 0.52 -5.60 12.78
C MET A 394 -0.29 -6.88 13.00
N ALA A 395 -0.74 -7.50 11.92
CA ALA A 395 -1.31 -8.84 11.95
C ALA A 395 -0.18 -9.87 12.00
N VAL A 396 -0.07 -10.58 13.11
CA VAL A 396 0.87 -11.71 13.27
C VAL A 396 0.31 -12.92 12.53
N THR A 397 1.15 -13.63 11.77
CA THR A 397 0.72 -14.77 10.93
C THR A 397 1.64 -15.99 11.02
N SER A 398 2.48 -16.05 12.05
CA SER A 398 3.41 -17.17 12.25
C SER A 398 2.72 -18.53 12.46
N ASP A 399 1.53 -18.52 13.04
CA ASP A 399 0.67 -19.70 13.27
C ASP A 399 -0.12 -20.15 12.02
N LYS A 400 -0.06 -19.37 10.93
CA LYS A 400 -0.78 -19.59 9.67
C LYS A 400 0.15 -19.73 8.47
N GLY A 401 1.44 -19.87 8.74
CA GLY A 401 2.46 -20.10 7.74
C GLY A 401 2.61 -21.56 7.32
N ASP A 402 3.56 -21.78 6.47
CA ASP A 402 4.01 -23.10 5.99
C ASP A 402 5.53 -23.05 5.85
N SER A 403 6.22 -24.07 6.36
CA SER A 403 7.70 -24.09 6.39
C SER A 403 8.33 -24.12 4.99
N LEU A 404 7.60 -24.58 3.96
CA LEU A 404 8.10 -24.77 2.61
C LEU A 404 7.38 -23.87 1.59
N ASN A 405 6.18 -23.35 1.92
CA ASN A 405 5.38 -22.57 0.99
C ASN A 405 5.29 -21.11 1.43
N VAL A 406 5.82 -20.22 0.59
CA VAL A 406 5.77 -18.77 0.81
C VAL A 406 4.35 -18.18 0.68
N HIS A 407 3.40 -18.93 0.12
CA HIS A 407 2.01 -18.54 -0.07
C HIS A 407 1.05 -19.43 0.75
N PRO A 408 1.00 -19.25 2.08
CA PRO A 408 0.05 -20.02 2.90
C PRO A 408 -1.39 -19.69 2.53
N THR A 409 -2.26 -20.70 2.51
CA THR A 409 -3.65 -20.55 2.04
C THR A 409 -4.63 -20.01 3.09
N HIS A 410 -4.21 -19.90 4.34
CA HIS A 410 -5.00 -19.38 5.47
C HIS A 410 -5.10 -17.85 5.45
N LYS A 411 -5.86 -17.30 4.49
CA LYS A 411 -5.99 -15.84 4.30
C LYS A 411 -7.10 -15.21 5.12
N GLN A 412 -8.07 -16.01 5.59
CA GLN A 412 -9.17 -15.53 6.43
C GLN A 412 -8.63 -14.88 7.70
N GLU A 413 -7.84 -15.60 8.46
CA GLU A 413 -7.29 -15.11 9.72
C GLU A 413 -6.41 -13.88 9.53
N VAL A 414 -5.72 -13.78 8.40
CA VAL A 414 -4.89 -12.60 8.08
C VAL A 414 -5.76 -11.36 7.90
N GLY A 415 -6.81 -11.44 7.07
CA GLY A 415 -7.74 -10.34 6.84
C GLY A 415 -8.48 -9.93 8.12
N GLU A 416 -8.97 -10.90 8.89
CA GLU A 416 -9.67 -10.65 10.15
C GLU A 416 -8.74 -10.00 11.20
N ARG A 417 -7.46 -10.42 11.30
CA ARG A 417 -6.48 -9.80 12.20
C ARG A 417 -6.15 -8.36 11.84
N LEU A 418 -6.11 -8.02 10.56
CA LEU A 418 -6.01 -6.62 10.12
C LEU A 418 -7.28 -5.83 10.47
N ALA A 419 -8.45 -6.45 10.32
CA ALA A 419 -9.72 -5.80 10.63
C ALA A 419 -9.90 -5.49 12.12
N VAL A 420 -9.44 -6.36 13.03
CA VAL A 420 -9.51 -6.09 14.48
C VAL A 420 -8.62 -4.91 14.89
N TRP A 421 -7.48 -4.70 14.21
CA TRP A 421 -6.67 -3.49 14.37
C TRP A 421 -7.47 -2.25 13.96
N ALA A 422 -8.10 -2.29 12.79
CA ALA A 422 -8.93 -1.18 12.31
C ALA A 422 -10.11 -0.92 13.24
N LEU A 423 -10.84 -1.94 13.67
CA LEU A 423 -11.96 -1.81 14.60
C LEU A 423 -11.53 -1.15 15.92
N ASN A 424 -10.42 -1.60 16.52
CA ASN A 424 -9.96 -1.03 17.79
C ASN A 424 -9.38 0.39 17.62
N LYS A 425 -8.43 0.60 16.67
CA LYS A 425 -7.64 1.84 16.58
C LYS A 425 -8.29 2.91 15.72
N THR A 426 -8.90 2.53 14.59
CA THR A 426 -9.54 3.50 13.68
C THR A 426 -10.99 3.78 14.06
N TYR A 427 -11.74 2.75 14.48
CA TYR A 427 -13.19 2.86 14.78
C TYR A 427 -13.52 2.86 16.27
N ASN A 428 -12.51 2.84 17.15
CA ASN A 428 -12.68 2.95 18.60
C ASN A 428 -13.54 1.85 19.26
N TYR A 429 -13.58 0.64 18.69
CA TYR A 429 -14.24 -0.52 19.32
C TYR A 429 -13.35 -1.03 20.47
N LYS A 430 -13.47 -0.42 21.63
CA LYS A 430 -12.62 -0.68 22.80
C LYS A 430 -12.71 -2.12 23.33
N ASN A 431 -13.82 -2.78 23.08
CA ASN A 431 -14.04 -4.18 23.47
C ASN A 431 -13.40 -5.20 22.50
N VAL A 432 -12.88 -4.75 21.36
CA VAL A 432 -12.15 -5.58 20.41
C VAL A 432 -10.67 -5.51 20.73
N VAL A 433 -10.06 -6.63 21.10
CA VAL A 433 -8.62 -6.71 21.35
C VAL A 433 -7.88 -6.76 20.01
N PRO A 434 -6.97 -5.81 19.71
CA PRO A 434 -6.42 -5.66 18.35
C PRO A 434 -5.37 -6.72 17.99
N SER A 435 -4.76 -7.38 18.98
CA SER A 435 -3.66 -8.33 18.77
C SER A 435 -3.64 -9.39 19.87
N GLY A 436 -2.93 -10.48 19.64
CA GLY A 436 -2.39 -11.32 20.69
C GLY A 436 -1.29 -10.59 21.47
N PRO A 437 -0.57 -11.29 22.37
CA PRO A 437 0.45 -10.69 23.24
C PRO A 437 1.52 -9.95 22.43
N LEU A 438 1.71 -8.68 22.71
CA LEU A 438 2.78 -7.85 22.15
C LEU A 438 3.82 -7.56 23.21
N PHE A 439 5.09 -7.79 22.89
CA PHE A 439 6.19 -7.50 23.78
C PHE A 439 6.15 -6.05 24.27
N LYS A 440 6.21 -5.86 25.58
CA LYS A 440 6.22 -4.55 26.23
C LYS A 440 7.57 -4.26 26.88
N SER A 441 8.02 -5.15 27.76
CA SER A 441 9.29 -4.99 28.47
C SER A 441 9.83 -6.32 28.97
N VAL A 442 11.11 -6.36 29.30
CA VAL A 442 11.77 -7.50 29.94
C VAL A 442 12.64 -7.00 31.09
N SER A 443 12.65 -7.75 32.17
CA SER A 443 13.60 -7.59 33.27
C SER A 443 14.30 -8.92 33.56
N PHE A 444 15.61 -8.86 33.89
CA PHE A 444 16.41 -10.01 34.23
C PHE A 444 16.71 -10.00 35.73
N LYS A 445 16.31 -11.03 36.45
CA LYS A 445 16.52 -11.17 37.89
C LYS A 445 16.46 -12.62 38.30
N ASN A 446 17.23 -12.98 39.32
CA ASN A 446 17.21 -14.32 39.93
C ASN A 446 17.36 -15.47 38.92
N GLY A 447 18.27 -15.33 37.93
CA GLY A 447 18.53 -16.34 36.90
C GLY A 447 17.41 -16.53 35.88
N ALA A 448 16.50 -15.58 35.72
CA ALA A 448 15.40 -15.65 34.79
C ALA A 448 15.11 -14.32 34.12
N ALA A 449 14.49 -14.36 32.91
CA ALA A 449 13.86 -13.23 32.27
C ALA A 449 12.37 -13.19 32.64
N TYR A 450 11.86 -11.99 32.97
CA TYR A 450 10.45 -11.73 33.22
C TYR A 450 9.96 -10.78 32.15
N ILE A 451 9.00 -11.24 31.34
CA ILE A 451 8.54 -10.55 30.14
C ILE A 451 7.09 -10.10 30.37
N SER A 452 6.86 -8.81 30.22
CA SER A 452 5.53 -8.22 30.22
C SER A 452 5.07 -8.02 28.77
N PHE A 453 3.77 -8.22 28.55
CA PHE A 453 3.13 -8.02 27.24
C PHE A 453 1.92 -7.11 27.38
N ASP A 454 1.64 -6.36 26.33
CA ASP A 454 0.32 -5.78 26.10
C ASP A 454 -0.60 -6.88 25.53
N TYR A 455 -1.91 -6.81 25.81
CA TYR A 455 -2.91 -7.78 25.33
C TYR A 455 -2.65 -9.24 25.75
N SER A 456 -2.18 -9.44 26.97
CA SER A 456 -1.80 -10.78 27.48
C SER A 456 -2.80 -11.40 28.44
N GLU A 457 -3.98 -10.85 28.59
CA GLU A 457 -5.02 -11.45 29.43
C GLU A 457 -5.35 -12.87 28.96
N GLY A 458 -5.28 -13.86 29.85
CA GLY A 458 -5.50 -15.25 29.50
C GLY A 458 -4.35 -15.92 28.73
N LEU A 459 -3.14 -15.36 28.75
CA LEU A 459 -1.97 -15.93 28.07
C LEU A 459 -1.72 -17.38 28.46
N HIS A 460 -1.78 -18.28 27.48
CA HIS A 460 -1.47 -19.71 27.62
C HIS A 460 -0.99 -20.26 26.25
N ALA A 461 -0.40 -21.46 26.26
CA ALA A 461 -0.10 -22.14 25.01
C ALA A 461 -1.39 -22.63 24.33
N SER A 462 -1.48 -22.50 23.01
CA SER A 462 -2.68 -22.82 22.22
C SER A 462 -3.11 -24.29 22.30
N ASP A 463 -2.17 -25.18 22.67
CA ASP A 463 -2.39 -26.61 22.87
C ASP A 463 -2.54 -26.99 24.38
N ASN A 464 -2.62 -25.98 25.26
CA ASN A 464 -2.66 -26.15 26.74
C ASN A 464 -1.47 -26.90 27.33
N ASN A 465 -0.38 -27.04 26.59
CA ASN A 465 0.88 -27.62 27.06
C ASN A 465 1.83 -26.54 27.60
N GLU A 466 3.09 -26.91 27.83
CA GLU A 466 4.12 -25.94 28.20
C GLU A 466 4.34 -24.91 27.10
N ILE A 467 4.59 -23.65 27.50
CA ILE A 467 4.99 -22.59 26.56
C ILE A 467 6.42 -22.88 26.10
N ARG A 468 6.64 -22.98 24.81
CA ARG A 468 7.87 -23.48 24.18
C ARG A 468 8.56 -22.41 23.33
N THR A 469 9.68 -22.80 22.70
CA THR A 469 10.48 -22.03 21.72
C THR A 469 11.13 -20.77 22.29
N PHE A 470 11.28 -20.68 23.63
CA PHE A 470 12.13 -19.65 24.21
C PHE A 470 13.56 -20.12 24.36
N GLU A 471 14.49 -19.20 24.18
CA GLU A 471 15.90 -19.38 24.43
C GLU A 471 16.46 -18.19 25.21
N LEU A 472 17.45 -18.48 26.05
CA LEU A 472 18.19 -17.51 26.85
C LEU A 472 19.67 -17.56 26.55
N SER A 473 20.33 -16.41 26.63
CA SER A 473 21.78 -16.31 26.69
C SER A 473 22.23 -15.32 27.76
N GLY A 474 23.48 -15.49 28.24
CA GLY A 474 24.23 -14.46 28.95
C GLY A 474 24.95 -13.52 28.00
N ASP A 475 25.98 -12.84 28.54
CA ASP A 475 26.82 -11.90 27.77
C ASP A 475 27.66 -12.56 26.66
N ASP A 476 27.83 -13.89 26.75
CA ASP A 476 28.51 -14.71 25.74
C ASP A 476 27.71 -14.88 24.45
N GLN A 477 26.45 -14.48 24.45
CA GLN A 477 25.51 -14.59 23.32
C GLN A 477 25.29 -16.03 22.81
N ILE A 478 25.60 -17.04 23.65
CA ILE A 478 25.32 -18.43 23.33
C ILE A 478 23.93 -18.79 23.86
N PHE A 479 23.02 -19.11 22.94
CA PHE A 479 21.61 -19.37 23.27
C PHE A 479 21.37 -20.83 23.66
N TYR A 480 20.62 -21.01 24.72
CA TYR A 480 20.18 -22.31 25.21
C TYR A 480 18.66 -22.37 25.31
N PRO A 481 18.05 -23.51 24.99
CA PRO A 481 16.62 -23.72 25.21
C PRO A 481 16.21 -23.38 26.65
N ALA A 482 15.08 -22.71 26.78
CA ALA A 482 14.57 -22.25 28.05
C ALA A 482 13.13 -22.70 28.32
N LYS A 483 12.79 -22.91 29.57
CA LYS A 483 11.43 -23.14 30.04
C LYS A 483 10.71 -21.81 30.22
N ALA A 484 9.39 -21.82 30.06
CA ALA A 484 8.59 -20.62 30.24
C ALA A 484 7.28 -20.95 30.97
N ALA A 485 6.85 -20.06 31.89
CA ALA A 485 5.58 -20.17 32.59
C ALA A 485 5.03 -18.78 32.94
N VAL A 486 3.70 -18.65 32.98
CA VAL A 486 3.04 -17.42 33.43
C VAL A 486 3.07 -17.37 34.96
N VAL A 487 3.65 -16.29 35.49
CA VAL A 487 3.78 -16.07 36.94
C VAL A 487 3.40 -14.60 37.22
N ASN A 488 2.38 -14.40 38.04
CA ASN A 488 1.90 -13.06 38.44
C ASN A 488 1.62 -12.09 37.25
N GLY A 489 1.10 -12.60 36.13
CA GLY A 489 0.78 -11.81 34.96
C GLY A 489 1.97 -11.50 34.03
N GLU A 490 3.17 -11.96 34.37
CA GLU A 490 4.35 -11.89 33.49
C GLU A 490 4.73 -13.30 33.01
N LEU A 491 5.44 -13.40 31.91
CA LEU A 491 6.03 -14.64 31.45
C LEU A 491 7.45 -14.76 32.02
N LYS A 492 7.65 -15.70 32.94
CA LYS A 492 8.97 -16.07 33.44
C LYS A 492 9.61 -17.06 32.46
N VAL A 493 10.85 -16.78 32.05
CA VAL A 493 11.67 -17.66 31.19
C VAL A 493 13.00 -17.94 31.87
N TRP A 494 13.39 -19.24 31.99
CA TRP A 494 14.60 -19.64 32.67
C TRP A 494 15.25 -20.87 32.02
N SER A 495 16.56 -21.04 32.25
CA SER A 495 17.33 -22.20 31.80
C SER A 495 18.39 -22.58 32.83
N ASP A 496 18.51 -23.85 33.12
CA ASP A 496 19.55 -24.33 34.05
C ASP A 496 20.97 -24.08 33.55
N LYS A 497 21.11 -23.87 32.20
CA LYS A 497 22.39 -23.61 31.53
C LYS A 497 22.80 -22.14 31.57
N VAL A 498 21.89 -21.20 31.87
CA VAL A 498 22.15 -19.76 31.87
C VAL A 498 21.85 -19.18 33.24
N LYS A 499 22.90 -18.96 34.05
CA LYS A 499 22.75 -18.46 35.43
C LYS A 499 22.44 -16.99 35.51
N GLU A 500 23.00 -16.20 34.58
CA GLU A 500 22.84 -14.77 34.51
C GLU A 500 22.37 -14.39 33.08
N PRO A 501 21.07 -14.55 32.80
CA PRO A 501 20.53 -14.20 31.48
C PRO A 501 20.52 -12.71 31.26
N THR A 502 20.94 -12.28 30.08
CA THR A 502 20.92 -10.87 29.61
C THR A 502 20.10 -10.72 28.32
N ILE A 503 19.85 -11.82 27.60
CA ILE A 503 19.09 -11.83 26.36
C ILE A 503 18.07 -12.97 26.39
N VAL A 504 16.87 -12.68 25.90
CA VAL A 504 15.81 -13.67 25.66
C VAL A 504 15.31 -13.54 24.23
N ARG A 505 15.06 -14.65 23.56
CA ARG A 505 14.43 -14.69 22.23
C ARG A 505 13.34 -15.77 22.18
N TYR A 506 12.41 -15.58 21.22
CA TYR A 506 11.25 -16.44 21.02
C TYR A 506 11.06 -16.72 19.52
N GLY A 507 10.80 -17.98 19.13
CA GLY A 507 10.42 -18.44 17.78
C GLY A 507 11.45 -19.23 17.04
#